data_de588e76c17ae804346b75e26f00478e
#
_entry.id   de588e76c17ae804346b75e26f00478e
#
_cell.length_a   1.000
_cell.length_b   1.000
_cell.length_c   1.000
_cell.angle_alpha   90.00
_cell.angle_beta   90.00
_cell.angle_gamma   90.00
#
_symmetry.space_group_name_H-M   'P 1'
#
loop_
_entity.id
_entity.type
_entity.pdbx_description
1 polymer ?
#
loop_
_entity_poly.entity_id
_entity_poly.type
_entity_poly.pdbx_seq_one_letter_code
_entity_poly.pdbx_strand_id
1 'polypeptide(L)'
;MAQTPEFRYAPMFQLGADNTEYYLLTKDHVSVSEFEGHPILKVEAEGITKMVNQAFRDVSFLLRRSHNEQVAKILRDPEASDNDRYVALTFLRNAEVAVRGQLPICQDTGTAIIHAEKGQQVWTGFCDEEAIAKGVYKTYTEENLRYSQNAPLNMYDEVNTRCNLPAQIDIEATHGDEYHFLCVTKGGGSANKSYLYQETKAILNPDTLVPFLVAKMKTLGTAACPPYHIAIVIGGTSAEKTMLTVKLASTHFYDSLPTTGDETGRAFRDVELEKRLLEETHKIGLGAQFGGKYFAHDIRVVRLPRHGASCPVGLGVSCSADRNIKCKINKDGIWIEKLDDNPGSLIPEEYRQAGEGEAVKIDLNRPMPEILAELDKYPVSTRLSLNGTIIVGRDIAHAKIKERLDAGQPLPEYLKNHPIYYAGPAKTPAGMACGSMGPTTAGRMDSYVDLFQSQGGGMIMLAKGNRSQQVTDACQKYGGFYLGSIGGPAAILAQNNIKSIECVEYPELGMEAIWKIEVEDFPAFILVDNKGNDFFKQLPNATGCAH
;
A
#
# COMPACT_ATOMS: atom_id res chain seq x y z
N MET A 1 -7.50 -5.48 -54.46
CA MET A 1 -6.44 -5.57 -53.42
C MET A 1 -6.59 -4.34 -52.54
N ALA A 2 -6.69 -4.49 -51.23
CA ALA A 2 -6.69 -3.34 -50.34
C ALA A 2 -5.34 -2.62 -50.48
N GLN A 3 -5.34 -1.30 -50.62
CA GLN A 3 -4.10 -0.52 -50.67
C GLN A 3 -3.35 -0.73 -49.36
N THR A 4 -2.04 -1.01 -49.44
CA THR A 4 -1.16 -1.04 -48.27
C THR A 4 -1.20 0.35 -47.63
N PRO A 5 -1.50 0.46 -46.33
CA PRO A 5 -1.52 1.75 -45.66
C PRO A 5 -0.13 2.37 -45.68
N GLU A 6 -0.07 3.69 -45.81
CA GLU A 6 1.18 4.45 -45.72
C GLU A 6 1.76 4.29 -44.30
N PHE A 7 3.09 4.17 -44.19
CA PHE A 7 3.75 4.12 -42.88
C PHE A 7 3.54 5.44 -42.12
N ARG A 8 2.94 5.33 -40.94
CA ARG A 8 2.76 6.44 -40.00
C ARG A 8 3.16 5.97 -38.62
N TYR A 9 4.17 6.61 -38.03
CA TYR A 9 4.54 6.36 -36.63
C TYR A 9 3.72 7.26 -35.69
N ALA A 10 3.14 6.67 -34.62
CA ALA A 10 2.57 7.38 -33.51
C ALA A 10 2.97 6.67 -32.22
N PRO A 11 3.45 7.38 -31.19
CA PRO A 11 3.73 6.75 -29.91
C PRO A 11 2.42 6.26 -29.27
N MET A 12 2.48 5.09 -28.62
CA MET A 12 1.30 4.52 -27.93
C MET A 12 0.80 5.44 -26.81
N PHE A 13 1.71 5.99 -26.02
CA PHE A 13 1.39 6.90 -24.92
C PHE A 13 1.70 8.34 -25.35
N GLN A 14 0.64 9.09 -25.64
CA GLN A 14 0.72 10.50 -26.01
C GLN A 14 0.35 11.33 -24.78
N LEU A 15 1.32 11.58 -23.92
CA LEU A 15 1.10 12.36 -22.69
C LEU A 15 1.01 13.85 -23.00
N GLY A 16 0.14 14.55 -22.29
CA GLY A 16 0.08 16.01 -22.27
C GLY A 16 1.21 16.64 -21.48
N ALA A 17 1.16 17.97 -21.31
CA ALA A 17 2.17 18.69 -20.54
C ALA A 17 2.23 18.21 -19.08
N ASP A 18 3.44 18.10 -18.54
CA ASP A 18 3.67 17.81 -17.13
C ASP A 18 3.51 19.12 -16.32
N ASN A 19 2.46 19.17 -15.49
CA ASN A 19 2.16 20.29 -14.60
C ASN A 19 2.66 20.08 -13.17
N THR A 20 3.54 19.11 -12.95
CA THR A 20 4.09 18.80 -11.63
C THR A 20 4.93 19.96 -11.11
N GLU A 21 4.72 20.35 -9.86
CA GLU A 21 5.58 21.33 -9.17
C GLU A 21 6.85 20.61 -8.70
N TYR A 22 8.01 21.13 -9.10
CA TYR A 22 9.31 20.60 -8.73
C TYR A 22 10.08 21.60 -7.90
N TYR A 23 10.93 21.09 -6.99
CA TYR A 23 11.98 21.88 -6.36
C TYR A 23 13.35 21.46 -6.89
N LEU A 24 14.29 22.39 -6.92
CA LEU A 24 15.66 22.13 -7.34
C LEU A 24 16.43 21.46 -6.19
N LEU A 25 16.89 20.21 -6.42
CA LEU A 25 17.74 19.52 -5.47
C LEU A 25 19.18 20.04 -5.54
N THR A 26 19.73 20.16 -6.74
CA THR A 26 21.09 20.67 -6.97
C THR A 26 21.30 21.02 -8.45
N LYS A 27 22.23 21.95 -8.68
CA LYS A 27 22.77 22.23 -10.03
C LYS A 27 24.08 21.49 -10.30
N ASP A 28 24.66 20.90 -9.25
CA ASP A 28 25.86 20.10 -9.40
C ASP A 28 25.55 18.77 -10.08
N HIS A 29 26.58 18.10 -10.59
CA HIS A 29 26.49 16.77 -11.24
C HIS A 29 25.83 16.77 -12.62
N VAL A 30 25.53 17.94 -13.19
CA VAL A 30 25.03 18.07 -14.55
C VAL A 30 25.90 19.07 -15.33
N SER A 31 26.14 18.78 -16.60
CA SER A 31 26.80 19.70 -17.52
C SER A 31 26.34 19.41 -18.94
N VAL A 32 26.58 20.35 -19.87
CA VAL A 32 26.25 20.18 -21.28
C VAL A 32 27.55 20.14 -22.07
N SER A 33 27.64 19.16 -22.94
CA SER A 33 28.69 19.05 -23.98
C SER A 33 28.03 19.06 -25.34
N GLU A 34 28.81 19.17 -26.40
CA GLU A 34 28.35 19.10 -27.78
C GLU A 34 28.93 17.87 -28.46
N PHE A 35 28.10 17.15 -29.20
CA PHE A 35 28.53 16.07 -30.08
C PHE A 35 27.81 16.22 -31.43
N GLU A 36 28.59 16.35 -32.51
CA GLU A 36 28.08 16.55 -33.88
C GLU A 36 27.05 17.69 -34.03
N GLY A 37 27.24 18.79 -33.30
CA GLY A 37 26.33 19.95 -33.30
C GLY A 37 25.06 19.77 -32.46
N HIS A 38 24.95 18.69 -31.72
CA HIS A 38 23.82 18.44 -30.79
C HIS A 38 24.27 18.61 -29.35
N PRO A 39 23.47 19.28 -28.49
CA PRO A 39 23.73 19.33 -27.06
C PRO A 39 23.55 17.96 -26.42
N ILE A 40 24.50 17.56 -25.60
CA ILE A 40 24.47 16.31 -24.83
C ILE A 40 24.49 16.65 -23.35
N LEU A 41 23.44 16.29 -22.66
CA LEU A 41 23.37 16.39 -21.22
C LEU A 41 24.28 15.31 -20.59
N LYS A 42 25.29 15.75 -19.86
CA LYS A 42 26.17 14.85 -19.06
C LYS A 42 25.68 14.84 -17.64
N VAL A 43 25.47 13.64 -17.09
CA VAL A 43 25.06 13.43 -15.69
C VAL A 43 26.10 12.56 -15.00
N GLU A 44 26.47 12.93 -13.80
CA GLU A 44 27.39 12.16 -12.95
C GLU A 44 26.63 11.14 -12.09
N ALA A 45 27.27 10.01 -11.78
CA ALA A 45 26.67 8.94 -10.97
C ALA A 45 26.18 9.42 -9.59
N GLU A 46 26.96 10.28 -8.93
CA GLU A 46 26.59 10.82 -7.62
C GLU A 46 25.32 11.68 -7.69
N GLY A 47 25.08 12.38 -8.80
CA GLY A 47 23.85 13.14 -9.04
C GLY A 47 22.61 12.24 -9.01
N ILE A 48 22.65 11.11 -9.74
CA ILE A 48 21.57 10.11 -9.75
C ILE A 48 21.40 9.50 -8.35
N THR A 49 22.50 9.08 -7.71
CA THR A 49 22.47 8.51 -6.37
C THR A 49 21.82 9.46 -5.36
N LYS A 50 22.20 10.75 -5.40
CA LYS A 50 21.66 11.80 -4.51
C LYS A 50 20.17 12.04 -4.77
N MET A 51 19.77 12.09 -6.03
CA MET A 51 18.37 12.26 -6.43
C MET A 51 17.50 11.11 -5.93
N VAL A 52 17.93 9.87 -6.18
CA VAL A 52 17.17 8.67 -5.79
C VAL A 52 17.10 8.55 -4.26
N ASN A 53 18.20 8.82 -3.54
CA ASN A 53 18.21 8.85 -2.08
C ASN A 53 17.17 9.85 -1.54
N GLN A 54 17.16 11.09 -2.04
CA GLN A 54 16.20 12.10 -1.60
C GLN A 54 14.77 11.74 -1.98
N ALA A 55 14.53 11.24 -3.20
CA ALA A 55 13.20 10.85 -3.66
C ALA A 55 12.60 9.75 -2.79
N PHE A 56 13.35 8.69 -2.48
CA PHE A 56 12.85 7.62 -1.61
C PHE A 56 12.73 8.05 -0.15
N ARG A 57 13.53 9.01 0.30
CA ARG A 57 13.34 9.64 1.60
C ARG A 57 12.02 10.40 1.60
N ASP A 58 11.78 11.27 0.63
CA ASP A 58 10.56 12.08 0.57
C ASP A 58 9.29 11.21 0.54
N VAL A 59 9.20 10.20 -0.32
CA VAL A 59 8.00 9.33 -0.37
C VAL A 59 7.82 8.44 0.86
N SER A 60 8.84 8.24 1.67
CA SER A 60 8.71 7.49 2.92
C SER A 60 7.99 8.29 4.00
N PHE A 61 8.04 9.62 3.93
CA PHE A 61 7.52 10.52 4.95
C PHE A 61 6.44 11.49 4.46
N LEU A 62 6.33 11.73 3.16
CA LEU A 62 5.43 12.70 2.55
C LEU A 62 4.51 12.02 1.52
N LEU A 63 3.34 12.61 1.32
CA LEU A 63 2.38 12.22 0.27
C LEU A 63 2.10 13.41 -0.65
N ARG A 64 1.52 13.17 -1.83
CA ARG A 64 1.04 14.25 -2.69
C ARG A 64 -0.07 15.03 -2.01
N ARG A 65 -0.06 16.35 -2.21
CA ARG A 65 -1.12 17.24 -1.75
C ARG A 65 -2.50 16.81 -2.27
N SER A 66 -2.58 16.42 -3.55
CA SER A 66 -3.82 15.95 -4.16
C SER A 66 -4.39 14.70 -3.49
N HIS A 67 -3.53 13.76 -3.05
CA HIS A 67 -3.97 12.59 -2.28
C HIS A 67 -4.52 13.01 -0.90
N ASN A 68 -3.80 13.85 -0.16
CA ASN A 68 -4.25 14.33 1.14
C ASN A 68 -5.57 15.13 1.04
N GLU A 69 -5.79 15.87 -0.04
CA GLU A 69 -7.05 16.58 -0.33
C GLU A 69 -8.21 15.61 -0.57
N GLN A 70 -7.98 14.49 -1.26
CA GLN A 70 -9.00 13.44 -1.42
C GLN A 70 -9.36 12.81 -0.06
N VAL A 71 -8.37 12.56 0.80
CA VAL A 71 -8.62 12.09 2.17
C VAL A 71 -9.43 13.13 2.96
N ALA A 72 -9.04 14.41 2.90
CA ALA A 72 -9.75 15.50 3.60
C ALA A 72 -11.19 15.72 3.10
N LYS A 73 -11.47 15.41 1.82
CA LYS A 73 -12.81 15.46 1.25
C LYS A 73 -13.78 14.53 1.99
N ILE A 74 -13.32 13.38 2.46
CA ILE A 74 -14.12 12.41 3.23
C ILE A 74 -14.67 13.05 4.50
N LEU A 75 -13.87 13.89 5.18
CA LEU A 75 -14.28 14.58 6.41
C LEU A 75 -15.41 15.58 6.19
N ARG A 76 -15.54 16.12 4.98
CA ARG A 76 -16.52 17.15 4.60
C ARG A 76 -17.75 16.56 3.91
N ASP A 77 -17.77 15.27 3.62
CA ASP A 77 -18.88 14.61 2.95
C ASP A 77 -19.96 14.22 3.96
N PRO A 78 -21.20 14.77 3.86
CA PRO A 78 -22.27 14.42 4.78
C PRO A 78 -22.72 12.97 4.65
N GLU A 79 -22.46 12.31 3.53
CA GLU A 79 -22.83 10.89 3.27
C GLU A 79 -21.73 9.91 3.73
N ALA A 80 -20.54 10.39 4.15
CA ALA A 80 -19.52 9.52 4.68
C ALA A 80 -19.99 8.88 5.99
N SER A 81 -19.65 7.61 6.21
CA SER A 81 -19.89 6.97 7.50
C SER A 81 -18.96 7.55 8.58
N ASP A 82 -19.33 7.35 9.85
CA ASP A 82 -18.47 7.77 10.96
C ASP A 82 -17.13 7.02 10.94
N ASN A 83 -17.13 5.76 10.49
CA ASN A 83 -15.92 4.97 10.32
C ASN A 83 -15.07 5.52 9.16
N ASP A 84 -15.68 5.89 8.01
CA ASP A 84 -14.95 6.55 6.91
C ASP A 84 -14.25 7.83 7.38
N ARG A 85 -14.97 8.69 8.12
CA ARG A 85 -14.41 9.95 8.67
C ARG A 85 -13.31 9.69 9.68
N TYR A 86 -13.51 8.72 10.59
CA TYR A 86 -12.50 8.38 11.58
C TYR A 86 -11.20 7.89 10.95
N VAL A 87 -11.29 6.99 9.96
CA VAL A 87 -10.12 6.49 9.22
C VAL A 87 -9.44 7.60 8.44
N ALA A 88 -10.21 8.47 7.75
CA ALA A 88 -9.67 9.60 7.01
C ALA A 88 -8.94 10.61 7.92
N LEU A 89 -9.51 10.93 9.08
CA LEU A 89 -8.86 11.79 10.07
C LEU A 89 -7.56 11.17 10.57
N THR A 90 -7.57 9.86 10.83
CA THR A 90 -6.37 9.14 11.27
C THR A 90 -5.27 9.18 10.20
N PHE A 91 -5.61 9.08 8.90
CA PHE A 91 -4.63 9.21 7.82
C PHE A 91 -3.99 10.60 7.75
N LEU A 92 -4.77 11.67 7.86
CA LEU A 92 -4.24 13.04 7.87
C LEU A 92 -3.35 13.31 9.09
N ARG A 93 -3.77 12.86 10.27
CA ARG A 93 -2.94 12.96 11.50
C ARG A 93 -1.67 12.12 11.37
N ASN A 94 -1.74 10.95 10.75
CA ASN A 94 -0.56 10.12 10.47
C ASN A 94 0.43 10.83 9.54
N ALA A 95 -0.06 11.46 8.48
CA ALA A 95 0.77 12.25 7.58
C ALA A 95 1.42 13.44 8.32
N GLU A 96 0.69 14.11 9.23
CA GLU A 96 1.22 15.19 10.08
C GLU A 96 2.32 14.70 11.05
N VAL A 97 2.26 13.46 11.51
CA VAL A 97 3.33 12.84 12.29
C VAL A 97 4.53 12.51 11.40
N ALA A 98 4.28 11.90 10.25
CA ALA A 98 5.32 11.40 9.35
C ALA A 98 6.16 12.54 8.73
N VAL A 99 5.56 13.69 8.44
CA VAL A 99 6.27 14.85 7.84
C VAL A 99 7.48 15.32 8.66
N ARG A 100 7.55 14.96 9.94
CA ARG A 100 8.72 15.25 10.81
C ARG A 100 9.97 14.44 10.43
N GLY A 101 9.87 13.48 9.51
CA GLY A 101 10.99 12.73 8.96
C GLY A 101 11.63 11.70 9.90
N GLN A 102 10.91 11.25 10.94
CA GLN A 102 11.41 10.26 11.91
C GLN A 102 10.70 8.92 11.79
N LEU A 103 9.37 8.95 11.74
CA LEU A 103 8.51 7.77 11.60
C LEU A 103 7.95 7.71 10.18
N PRO A 104 8.28 6.72 9.36
CA PRO A 104 7.71 6.60 8.02
C PRO A 104 6.19 6.43 8.08
N ILE A 105 5.49 6.90 7.05
CA ILE A 105 4.02 6.89 6.94
C ILE A 105 3.45 5.50 7.24
N CYS A 106 4.07 4.46 6.67
CA CYS A 106 3.65 3.07 6.80
C CYS A 106 4.81 2.21 7.31
N GLN A 107 4.53 1.17 8.10
CA GLN A 107 5.53 0.19 8.54
C GLN A 107 6.08 -0.64 7.39
N ASP A 108 5.26 -0.89 6.36
CA ASP A 108 5.72 -1.52 5.13
C ASP A 108 6.30 -0.44 4.22
N THR A 109 7.60 -0.23 4.34
CA THR A 109 8.30 0.80 3.56
C THR A 109 8.56 0.38 2.11
N GLY A 110 8.11 -0.83 1.75
CA GLY A 110 7.85 -1.29 0.39
C GLY A 110 9.08 -1.73 -0.39
N THR A 111 8.81 -2.24 -1.58
CA THR A 111 9.81 -2.46 -2.63
C THR A 111 10.04 -1.15 -3.37
N ALA A 112 11.30 -0.78 -3.57
CA ALA A 112 11.68 0.36 -4.40
C ALA A 112 11.52 0.00 -5.89
N ILE A 113 10.74 0.80 -6.61
CA ILE A 113 10.49 0.63 -8.04
C ILE A 113 10.80 1.96 -8.74
N ILE A 114 11.59 1.90 -9.78
CA ILE A 114 11.98 3.05 -10.59
C ILE A 114 11.59 2.78 -12.04
N HIS A 115 10.74 3.63 -12.59
CA HIS A 115 10.50 3.70 -14.01
C HIS A 115 11.15 4.99 -14.52
N ALA A 116 12.06 4.87 -15.48
CA ALA A 116 12.82 6.00 -15.98
C ALA A 116 12.77 6.09 -17.52
N GLU A 117 12.67 7.30 -18.02
CA GLU A 117 12.71 7.63 -19.45
C GLU A 117 13.96 8.45 -19.74
N LYS A 118 14.95 7.82 -20.38
CA LYS A 118 16.25 8.42 -20.68
C LYS A 118 16.28 8.97 -22.09
N GLY A 119 16.41 10.28 -22.22
CA GLY A 119 16.59 10.95 -23.51
C GLY A 119 17.84 10.45 -24.24
N GLN A 120 17.78 10.32 -25.55
CA GLN A 120 18.92 9.86 -26.37
C GLN A 120 20.14 10.80 -26.32
N GLN A 121 19.94 12.04 -25.90
CA GLN A 121 21.00 13.04 -25.73
C GLN A 121 21.47 13.15 -24.26
N VAL A 122 21.14 12.15 -23.43
CA VAL A 122 21.64 12.04 -22.04
C VAL A 122 22.76 11.01 -21.99
N TRP A 123 23.94 11.46 -21.59
CA TRP A 123 25.11 10.60 -21.42
C TRP A 123 25.52 10.51 -19.95
N THR A 124 25.60 9.29 -19.44
CA THR A 124 25.99 9.00 -18.07
C THR A 124 27.41 8.43 -17.97
N GLY A 125 27.82 7.58 -18.92
CA GLY A 125 29.17 7.01 -18.98
C GLY A 125 29.50 6.01 -17.87
N PHE A 126 28.48 5.57 -17.11
CA PHE A 126 28.56 4.60 -16.01
C PHE A 126 27.32 3.71 -16.03
N CYS A 127 27.20 2.76 -15.08
CA CYS A 127 26.02 1.93 -14.93
C CYS A 127 24.91 2.71 -14.18
N ASP A 128 23.86 3.09 -14.88
CA ASP A 128 22.74 3.85 -14.31
C ASP A 128 22.04 3.07 -13.21
N GLU A 129 21.83 1.76 -13.40
CA GLU A 129 21.20 0.89 -12.39
C GLU A 129 22.00 0.83 -11.08
N GLU A 130 23.34 0.79 -11.16
CA GLU A 130 24.20 0.80 -9.98
C GLU A 130 24.05 2.12 -9.21
N ALA A 131 24.04 3.26 -9.90
CA ALA A 131 23.87 4.57 -9.28
C ALA A 131 22.49 4.71 -8.62
N ILE A 132 21.43 4.22 -9.27
CA ILE A 132 20.06 4.17 -8.74
C ILE A 132 20.00 3.26 -7.51
N ALA A 133 20.51 2.02 -7.62
CA ALA A 133 20.53 1.05 -6.53
C ALA A 133 21.27 1.58 -5.31
N LYS A 134 22.39 2.29 -5.50
CA LYS A 134 23.13 2.95 -4.42
C LYS A 134 22.31 4.00 -3.70
N GLY A 135 21.48 4.78 -4.42
CA GLY A 135 20.54 5.74 -3.83
C GLY A 135 19.49 5.04 -2.96
N VAL A 136 18.88 3.96 -3.45
CA VAL A 136 17.95 3.13 -2.68
C VAL A 136 18.63 2.56 -1.44
N TYR A 137 19.81 1.95 -1.60
CA TYR A 137 20.59 1.41 -0.50
C TYR A 137 20.80 2.45 0.62
N LYS A 138 21.26 3.65 0.26
CA LYS A 138 21.48 4.74 1.22
C LYS A 138 20.23 5.06 2.01
N THR A 139 19.10 5.27 1.33
CA THR A 139 17.83 5.59 2.00
C THR A 139 17.44 4.51 3.00
N TYR A 140 17.39 3.25 2.58
CA TYR A 140 16.92 2.18 3.46
C TYR A 140 17.88 1.83 4.59
N THR A 141 19.16 2.13 4.47
CA THR A 141 20.16 1.88 5.54
C THR A 141 20.29 3.06 6.50
N GLU A 142 20.15 4.29 6.01
CA GLU A 142 20.34 5.52 6.79
C GLU A 142 19.07 5.98 7.52
N GLU A 143 17.88 5.75 6.89
CA GLU A 143 16.60 6.14 7.49
C GLU A 143 15.98 5.02 8.35
N ASN A 144 14.95 5.37 9.13
CA ASN A 144 14.23 4.42 9.99
C ASN A 144 13.23 3.54 9.21
N LEU A 145 13.69 2.95 8.11
CA LEU A 145 12.89 2.13 7.22
C LEU A 145 13.07 0.63 7.50
N ARG A 146 12.10 -0.16 7.07
CA ARG A 146 12.09 -1.61 7.21
C ARG A 146 12.66 -2.27 5.96
N TYR A 147 13.49 -3.30 6.13
CA TYR A 147 13.94 -4.13 5.02
C TYR A 147 12.90 -5.18 4.67
N SER A 148 12.37 -5.15 3.45
CA SER A 148 11.28 -6.03 3.01
C SER A 148 11.67 -6.96 1.86
N GLN A 149 12.93 -6.91 1.39
CA GLN A 149 13.39 -7.76 0.29
C GLN A 149 14.07 -9.03 0.81
N ASN A 150 13.65 -10.18 0.28
CA ASN A 150 14.27 -11.46 0.52
C ASN A 150 15.02 -11.91 -0.72
N ALA A 151 16.24 -12.41 -0.52
CA ALA A 151 17.05 -13.03 -1.56
C ALA A 151 16.81 -14.54 -1.55
N PRO A 152 16.49 -15.18 -2.69
CA PRO A 152 16.40 -16.62 -2.80
C PRO A 152 17.80 -17.22 -2.76
N LEU A 153 18.05 -18.14 -1.83
CA LEU A 153 19.28 -18.95 -1.79
C LEU A 153 19.17 -20.18 -2.68
N ASN A 154 17.97 -20.71 -2.80
CA ASN A 154 17.56 -21.75 -3.72
C ASN A 154 16.03 -21.64 -3.94
N MET A 155 15.37 -22.67 -4.47
CA MET A 155 13.93 -22.62 -4.73
C MET A 155 13.08 -22.47 -3.45
N TYR A 156 13.57 -22.89 -2.30
CA TYR A 156 12.80 -23.00 -1.06
C TYR A 156 13.33 -22.12 0.06
N ASP A 157 14.63 -21.80 0.05
CA ASP A 157 15.28 -21.05 1.12
C ASP A 157 15.52 -19.60 0.73
N GLU A 158 15.21 -18.69 1.64
CA GLU A 158 15.36 -17.25 1.46
C GLU A 158 16.08 -16.62 2.65
N VAL A 159 16.72 -15.48 2.40
CA VAL A 159 17.32 -14.63 3.43
C VAL A 159 16.97 -13.17 3.18
N ASN A 160 16.66 -12.41 4.24
CA ASN A 160 16.44 -10.97 4.10
C ASN A 160 17.74 -10.28 3.71
N THR A 161 17.70 -9.43 2.68
CA THR A 161 18.89 -8.76 2.11
C THR A 161 19.48 -7.69 3.03
N ARG A 162 18.76 -7.24 4.04
CA ARG A 162 19.14 -6.21 5.03
C ARG A 162 19.58 -4.87 4.44
N CYS A 163 19.14 -4.58 3.22
CA CYS A 163 19.39 -3.31 2.53
C CYS A 163 18.26 -2.91 1.58
N ASN A 164 17.21 -3.72 1.52
CA ASN A 164 16.04 -3.56 0.63
C ASN A 164 16.38 -3.59 -0.87
N LEU A 165 17.54 -4.12 -1.26
CA LEU A 165 17.86 -4.46 -2.65
C LEU A 165 17.59 -5.95 -2.92
N PRO A 166 17.37 -6.33 -4.19
CA PRO A 166 17.36 -5.48 -5.39
C PRO A 166 16.12 -4.60 -5.47
N ALA A 167 16.25 -3.43 -6.08
CA ALA A 167 15.14 -2.62 -6.55
C ALA A 167 14.66 -3.12 -7.92
N GLN A 168 13.42 -2.81 -8.29
CA GLN A 168 12.99 -2.93 -9.69
C GLN A 168 13.39 -1.65 -10.42
N ILE A 169 14.19 -1.75 -11.48
CA ILE A 169 14.68 -0.60 -12.24
C ILE A 169 14.41 -0.87 -13.72
N ASP A 170 13.55 -0.06 -14.31
CA ASP A 170 13.19 -0.12 -15.73
C ASP A 170 13.57 1.22 -16.38
N ILE A 171 14.47 1.20 -17.37
CA ILE A 171 14.93 2.39 -18.08
C ILE A 171 14.55 2.27 -19.55
N GLU A 172 13.67 3.14 -20.02
CA GLU A 172 13.22 3.22 -21.40
C GLU A 172 13.96 4.36 -22.12
N ALA A 173 14.39 4.11 -23.36
CA ALA A 173 14.97 5.15 -24.20
C ALA A 173 13.88 6.03 -24.82
N THR A 174 14.07 7.34 -24.81
CA THR A 174 13.17 8.31 -25.43
C THR A 174 13.95 9.38 -26.22
N HIS A 175 13.24 10.23 -26.95
CA HIS A 175 13.85 11.38 -27.59
C HIS A 175 14.14 12.51 -26.60
N GLY A 176 15.14 13.33 -26.89
CA GLY A 176 15.43 14.55 -26.14
C GLY A 176 16.67 14.45 -25.27
N ASP A 177 16.84 15.49 -24.45
CA ASP A 177 17.99 15.76 -23.62
C ASP A 177 17.66 15.82 -22.12
N GLU A 178 16.51 15.25 -21.72
CA GLU A 178 16.10 15.15 -20.33
C GLU A 178 16.06 13.69 -19.87
N TYR A 179 16.20 13.47 -18.57
CA TYR A 179 16.10 12.18 -17.92
C TYR A 179 15.00 12.25 -16.86
N HIS A 180 13.88 11.56 -17.09
CA HIS A 180 12.72 11.56 -16.20
C HIS A 180 12.65 10.27 -15.40
N PHE A 181 12.18 10.37 -14.16
CA PHE A 181 12.04 9.25 -13.25
C PHE A 181 10.69 9.30 -12.53
N LEU A 182 10.09 8.16 -12.37
CA LEU A 182 9.01 7.90 -11.42
C LEU A 182 9.53 6.90 -10.40
N CYS A 183 9.67 7.34 -9.15
CA CYS A 183 10.06 6.49 -8.03
C CYS A 183 8.81 6.10 -7.23
N VAL A 184 8.62 4.81 -6.98
CA VAL A 184 7.46 4.25 -6.28
C VAL A 184 7.92 3.34 -5.16
N THR A 185 7.32 3.45 -3.98
CA THR A 185 7.45 2.42 -2.95
C THR A 185 6.14 1.63 -2.86
N LYS A 186 6.20 0.33 -3.15
CA LYS A 186 5.03 -0.55 -3.16
C LYS A 186 5.09 -1.55 -2.02
N GLY A 187 4.18 -1.43 -1.07
CA GLY A 187 4.04 -2.39 0.02
C GLY A 187 3.48 -3.74 -0.46
N GLY A 188 3.76 -4.82 0.27
CA GLY A 188 3.31 -6.17 -0.07
C GLY A 188 1.80 -6.29 -0.17
N GLY A 189 1.04 -5.57 0.66
CA GLY A 189 -0.42 -5.56 0.59
C GLY A 189 -0.94 -5.08 -0.78
N SER A 190 -0.42 -3.95 -1.28
CA SER A 190 -0.78 -3.42 -2.60
C SER A 190 -0.26 -4.31 -3.73
N ALA A 191 0.97 -4.82 -3.61
CA ALA A 191 1.57 -5.71 -4.62
C ALA A 191 0.72 -6.98 -4.83
N ASN A 192 0.18 -7.55 -3.74
CA ASN A 192 -0.68 -8.73 -3.78
C ASN A 192 -2.08 -8.46 -4.39
N LYS A 193 -2.42 -7.20 -4.70
CA LYS A 193 -3.67 -6.82 -5.36
C LYS A 193 -3.43 -6.38 -6.81
N SER A 194 -2.56 -7.12 -7.50
CA SER A 194 -2.25 -6.97 -8.92
C SER A 194 -2.68 -8.23 -9.67
N TYR A 195 -3.60 -8.08 -10.60
CA TYR A 195 -4.22 -9.20 -11.30
C TYR A 195 -4.21 -8.96 -12.81
N LEU A 196 -4.01 -10.06 -13.55
CA LEU A 196 -4.15 -10.10 -15.01
C LEU A 196 -5.16 -11.18 -15.37
N TYR A 197 -6.23 -10.79 -16.06
CA TYR A 197 -7.25 -11.67 -16.59
C TYR A 197 -7.10 -11.75 -18.10
N GLN A 198 -7.06 -12.96 -18.64
CA GLN A 198 -7.02 -13.17 -20.09
C GLN A 198 -8.47 -13.35 -20.60
N GLU A 199 -8.96 -12.30 -21.24
CA GLU A 199 -10.30 -12.25 -21.78
C GLU A 199 -10.27 -12.26 -23.32
N THR A 200 -11.44 -12.23 -23.93
CA THR A 200 -11.61 -12.14 -25.39
C THR A 200 -12.33 -10.85 -25.78
N LYS A 201 -12.49 -10.60 -27.09
CA LYS A 201 -13.26 -9.46 -27.57
C LYS A 201 -14.68 -9.41 -26.98
N ALA A 202 -15.26 -10.52 -26.56
CA ALA A 202 -16.60 -10.57 -25.97
C ALA A 202 -16.75 -9.70 -24.71
N ILE A 203 -15.64 -9.45 -23.98
CA ILE A 203 -15.66 -8.56 -22.80
C ILE A 203 -15.87 -7.09 -23.17
N LEU A 204 -15.57 -6.68 -24.42
CA LEU A 204 -15.67 -5.30 -24.88
C LEU A 204 -17.13 -4.93 -25.22
N ASN A 205 -18.00 -5.10 -24.24
CA ASN A 205 -19.42 -4.78 -24.28
C ASN A 205 -19.81 -4.22 -22.90
N PRO A 206 -20.53 -3.08 -22.82
CA PRO A 206 -20.93 -2.47 -21.55
C PRO A 206 -21.68 -3.41 -20.61
N ASP A 207 -22.50 -4.32 -21.16
CA ASP A 207 -23.31 -5.25 -20.37
C ASP A 207 -22.52 -6.41 -19.76
N THR A 208 -21.30 -6.66 -20.25
CA THR A 208 -20.39 -7.69 -19.73
C THR A 208 -19.22 -7.08 -18.99
N LEU A 209 -18.63 -6.01 -19.50
CA LEU A 209 -17.41 -5.40 -18.94
C LEU A 209 -17.65 -4.82 -17.55
N VAL A 210 -18.70 -4.03 -17.36
CA VAL A 210 -18.93 -3.36 -16.07
C VAL A 210 -19.24 -4.37 -14.97
N PRO A 211 -20.13 -5.35 -15.12
CA PRO A 211 -20.34 -6.39 -14.12
C PRO A 211 -19.06 -7.18 -13.80
N PHE A 212 -18.26 -7.51 -14.84
CA PHE A 212 -16.97 -8.19 -14.66
C PHE A 212 -16.03 -7.35 -13.78
N LEU A 213 -15.81 -6.08 -14.12
CA LEU A 213 -14.91 -5.20 -13.38
C LEU A 213 -15.39 -4.99 -11.93
N VAL A 214 -16.69 -4.78 -11.71
CA VAL A 214 -17.27 -4.66 -10.37
C VAL A 214 -17.04 -5.93 -9.55
N ALA A 215 -17.24 -7.11 -10.13
CA ALA A 215 -16.98 -8.38 -9.47
C ALA A 215 -15.49 -8.51 -9.07
N LYS A 216 -14.57 -8.11 -9.97
CA LYS A 216 -13.12 -8.16 -9.68
C LYS A 216 -12.69 -7.12 -8.64
N MET A 217 -13.23 -5.90 -8.68
CA MET A 217 -12.95 -4.88 -7.66
C MET A 217 -13.38 -5.32 -6.26
N LYS A 218 -14.51 -6.02 -6.12
CA LYS A 218 -14.94 -6.59 -4.82
C LYS A 218 -13.90 -7.54 -4.22
N THR A 219 -13.17 -8.30 -5.04
CA THR A 219 -12.13 -9.24 -4.55
C THR A 219 -10.88 -8.54 -4.00
N LEU A 220 -10.72 -7.24 -4.21
CA LEU A 220 -9.62 -6.48 -3.62
C LEU A 220 -9.68 -6.50 -2.08
N GLY A 221 -10.87 -6.45 -1.50
CA GLY A 221 -11.06 -6.45 -0.05
C GLY A 221 -10.35 -5.28 0.63
N THR A 222 -10.08 -5.40 1.93
CA THR A 222 -9.46 -4.33 2.74
C THR A 222 -8.01 -4.59 3.12
N ALA A 223 -7.43 -5.73 2.75
CA ALA A 223 -6.09 -6.13 3.16
C ALA A 223 -4.96 -5.20 2.66
N ALA A 224 -5.18 -4.48 1.54
CA ALA A 224 -4.24 -3.51 1.00
C ALA A 224 -4.49 -2.06 1.48
N CYS A 225 -5.35 -1.85 2.48
CA CYS A 225 -5.65 -0.56 3.11
C CYS A 225 -6.33 0.45 2.17
N PRO A 226 -7.64 0.30 1.89
CA PRO A 226 -8.42 1.34 1.21
C PRO A 226 -8.52 2.61 2.08
N PRO A 227 -8.92 3.76 1.52
CA PRO A 227 -9.38 3.98 0.13
C PRO A 227 -8.27 3.80 -0.90
N TYR A 228 -8.62 3.19 -2.03
CA TYR A 228 -7.67 2.88 -3.10
C TYR A 228 -7.64 3.93 -4.21
N HIS A 229 -6.47 4.08 -4.86
CA HIS A 229 -6.40 4.50 -6.25
C HIS A 229 -6.40 3.22 -7.10
N ILE A 230 -7.51 2.94 -7.77
CA ILE A 230 -7.67 1.71 -8.56
C ILE A 230 -7.24 1.98 -10.01
N ALA A 231 -6.41 1.11 -10.56
CA ALA A 231 -6.03 1.14 -11.95
C ALA A 231 -6.55 -0.09 -12.69
N ILE A 232 -7.22 0.15 -13.80
CA ILE A 232 -7.75 -0.86 -14.71
C ILE A 232 -7.16 -0.59 -16.08
N VAL A 233 -6.62 -1.63 -16.71
CA VAL A 233 -6.09 -1.53 -18.08
C VAL A 233 -6.73 -2.61 -18.93
N ILE A 234 -7.32 -2.19 -20.05
CA ILE A 234 -8.04 -3.08 -20.98
C ILE A 234 -7.27 -3.13 -22.31
N GLY A 235 -6.77 -4.29 -22.65
CA GLY A 235 -5.88 -4.51 -23.78
C GLY A 235 -4.41 -4.44 -23.36
N GLY A 236 -3.55 -4.52 -24.36
CA GLY A 236 -2.10 -4.52 -24.25
C GLY A 236 -1.49 -5.32 -25.39
N THR A 237 -0.35 -4.89 -25.88
CA THR A 237 0.43 -5.61 -26.90
C THR A 237 1.10 -6.87 -26.32
N SER A 238 1.27 -6.91 -24.99
CA SER A 238 1.73 -8.06 -24.22
C SER A 238 1.16 -8.01 -22.80
N ALA A 239 1.27 -9.11 -22.06
CA ALA A 239 0.89 -9.21 -20.65
C ALA A 239 1.69 -8.24 -19.78
N GLU A 240 3.00 -8.14 -20.05
CA GLU A 240 3.93 -7.25 -19.33
C GLU A 240 3.53 -5.78 -19.55
N LYS A 241 3.21 -5.39 -20.79
CA LYS A 241 2.81 -4.00 -21.09
C LYS A 241 1.49 -3.66 -20.40
N THR A 242 0.53 -4.60 -20.33
CA THR A 242 -0.71 -4.41 -19.58
C THR A 242 -0.42 -4.17 -18.09
N MET A 243 0.40 -5.01 -17.46
CA MET A 243 0.68 -4.91 -16.02
C MET A 243 1.57 -3.72 -15.67
N LEU A 244 2.54 -3.36 -16.52
CA LEU A 244 3.31 -2.12 -16.35
C LEU A 244 2.39 -0.90 -16.41
N THR A 245 1.46 -0.88 -17.38
CA THR A 245 0.48 0.21 -17.49
C THR A 245 -0.44 0.30 -16.27
N VAL A 246 -0.88 -0.84 -15.69
CA VAL A 246 -1.62 -0.86 -14.41
C VAL A 246 -0.82 -0.18 -13.30
N LYS A 247 0.45 -0.55 -13.16
CA LYS A 247 1.33 0.02 -12.12
C LYS A 247 1.45 1.54 -12.27
N LEU A 248 1.75 2.02 -13.47
CA LEU A 248 1.92 3.45 -13.74
C LEU A 248 0.59 4.22 -13.63
N ALA A 249 -0.52 3.65 -14.11
CA ALA A 249 -1.84 4.26 -13.97
C ALA A 249 -2.25 4.41 -12.48
N SER A 250 -1.87 3.46 -11.62
CA SER A 250 -2.16 3.54 -10.18
C SER A 250 -1.42 4.66 -9.45
N THR A 251 -0.41 5.27 -10.09
CA THR A 251 0.34 6.42 -9.58
C THR A 251 -0.06 7.74 -10.24
N HIS A 252 -1.11 7.74 -11.04
CA HIS A 252 -1.58 8.89 -11.84
C HIS A 252 -0.63 9.31 -12.98
N PHE A 253 0.36 8.49 -13.30
CA PHE A 253 1.35 8.79 -14.34
C PHE A 253 0.71 9.06 -15.71
N TYR A 254 -0.40 8.39 -16.00
CA TYR A 254 -1.13 8.48 -17.26
C TYR A 254 -2.33 9.45 -17.24
N ASP A 255 -2.43 10.36 -16.26
CA ASP A 255 -3.58 11.25 -16.12
C ASP A 255 -3.76 12.22 -17.29
N SER A 256 -2.68 12.54 -18.00
CA SER A 256 -2.70 13.43 -19.17
C SER A 256 -2.91 12.72 -20.51
N LEU A 257 -3.20 11.40 -20.54
CA LEU A 257 -3.56 10.70 -21.77
C LEU A 257 -4.82 11.31 -22.42
N PRO A 258 -4.95 11.20 -23.77
CA PRO A 258 -6.20 11.52 -24.43
C PRO A 258 -7.40 10.74 -23.86
N THR A 259 -8.59 11.29 -24.00
CA THR A 259 -9.83 10.63 -23.52
C THR A 259 -10.57 9.86 -24.62
N THR A 260 -10.00 9.83 -25.83
CA THR A 260 -10.54 9.08 -26.98
C THR A 260 -9.41 8.36 -27.70
N GLY A 261 -9.71 7.18 -28.23
CA GLY A 261 -8.81 6.46 -29.12
C GLY A 261 -8.87 7.00 -30.57
N ASP A 262 -7.96 6.51 -31.40
CA ASP A 262 -7.95 6.69 -32.84
C ASP A 262 -7.37 5.47 -33.57
N GLU A 263 -7.29 5.53 -34.87
CA GLU A 263 -6.80 4.44 -35.71
C GLU A 263 -5.28 4.21 -35.64
N THR A 264 -4.51 5.11 -35.03
CA THR A 264 -3.06 4.97 -34.85
C THR A 264 -2.68 3.99 -33.74
N GLY A 265 -3.64 3.60 -32.92
CA GLY A 265 -3.40 2.69 -31.79
C GLY A 265 -2.92 3.40 -30.52
N ARG A 266 -3.17 4.72 -30.40
CA ARG A 266 -2.83 5.43 -29.16
C ARG A 266 -3.65 4.93 -27.98
N ALA A 267 -3.02 4.90 -26.80
CA ALA A 267 -3.70 4.68 -25.53
C ALA A 267 -4.62 5.87 -25.19
N PHE A 268 -5.71 5.59 -24.48
CA PHE A 268 -6.60 6.63 -23.96
C PHE A 268 -7.21 6.25 -22.61
N ARG A 269 -7.67 7.25 -21.86
CA ARG A 269 -8.45 7.07 -20.64
C ARG A 269 -9.95 7.15 -20.95
N ASP A 270 -10.71 6.19 -20.40
CA ASP A 270 -12.16 6.23 -20.46
C ASP A 270 -12.73 6.87 -19.20
N VAL A 271 -12.79 8.20 -19.19
CA VAL A 271 -13.20 9.00 -18.02
C VAL A 271 -14.67 8.74 -17.62
N GLU A 272 -15.54 8.42 -18.57
CA GLU A 272 -16.95 8.09 -18.26
C GLU A 272 -17.06 6.72 -17.57
N LEU A 273 -16.28 5.74 -18.01
CA LEU A 273 -16.20 4.44 -17.35
C LEU A 273 -15.54 4.57 -15.95
N GLU A 274 -14.53 5.41 -15.78
CA GLU A 274 -13.93 5.73 -14.48
C GLU A 274 -14.99 6.21 -13.46
N LYS A 275 -15.81 7.19 -13.84
CA LYS A 275 -16.89 7.73 -13.00
C LYS A 275 -17.91 6.65 -12.64
N ARG A 276 -18.40 5.91 -13.64
CA ARG A 276 -19.37 4.82 -13.44
C ARG A 276 -18.85 3.76 -12.48
N LEU A 277 -17.60 3.33 -12.64
CA LEU A 277 -16.99 2.33 -11.76
C LEU A 277 -16.77 2.87 -10.34
N LEU A 278 -16.43 4.15 -10.19
CA LEU A 278 -16.30 4.78 -8.87
C LEU A 278 -17.64 4.76 -8.12
N GLU A 279 -18.75 5.10 -8.80
CA GLU A 279 -20.10 4.99 -8.22
C GLU A 279 -20.44 3.54 -7.81
N GLU A 280 -20.00 2.55 -8.59
CA GLU A 280 -20.19 1.15 -8.21
C GLU A 280 -19.38 0.76 -6.97
N THR A 281 -18.17 1.35 -6.77
CA THR A 281 -17.40 1.09 -5.55
C THR A 281 -18.08 1.59 -4.28
N HIS A 282 -18.86 2.69 -4.36
CA HIS A 282 -19.63 3.19 -3.23
C HIS A 282 -20.68 2.20 -2.73
N LYS A 283 -21.17 1.32 -3.61
CA LYS A 283 -22.18 0.30 -3.30
C LYS A 283 -21.58 -0.98 -2.68
N ILE A 284 -20.24 -1.13 -2.69
CA ILE A 284 -19.57 -2.30 -2.12
C ILE A 284 -19.79 -2.35 -0.60
N GLY A 285 -19.84 -1.19 0.08
CA GLY A 285 -20.09 -1.07 1.52
C GLY A 285 -18.87 -1.29 2.42
N LEU A 286 -17.70 -1.65 1.86
CA LEU A 286 -16.44 -1.82 2.62
C LEU A 286 -15.91 -0.51 3.18
N GLY A 287 -16.16 0.60 2.49
CA GLY A 287 -15.68 1.94 2.85
C GLY A 287 -14.17 2.01 3.04
N ALA A 288 -13.75 2.94 3.85
CA ALA A 288 -12.37 3.09 4.27
C ALA A 288 -12.03 2.05 5.38
N GLN A 289 -12.12 0.74 5.07
CA GLN A 289 -11.78 -0.46 5.84
C GLN A 289 -12.87 -0.99 6.80
N PHE A 290 -13.73 -0.16 7.39
CA PHE A 290 -14.66 -0.57 8.45
C PHE A 290 -16.12 -0.17 8.17
N GLY A 291 -16.52 -0.18 6.90
CA GLY A 291 -17.86 0.16 6.45
C GLY A 291 -18.02 1.61 6.01
N GLY A 292 -18.77 1.81 4.95
CA GLY A 292 -19.02 3.10 4.33
C GLY A 292 -18.92 3.05 2.81
N LYS A 293 -18.77 4.22 2.16
CA LYS A 293 -18.71 4.32 0.70
C LYS A 293 -17.29 4.52 0.14
N TYR A 294 -16.34 4.93 0.96
CA TYR A 294 -15.00 5.32 0.48
C TYR A 294 -14.05 4.14 0.32
N PHE A 295 -14.44 3.16 -0.49
CA PHE A 295 -13.56 2.04 -0.87
C PHE A 295 -12.43 2.48 -1.82
N ALA A 296 -12.70 3.47 -2.67
CA ALA A 296 -11.71 4.07 -3.56
C ALA A 296 -11.80 5.60 -3.53
N HIS A 297 -10.66 6.25 -3.69
CA HIS A 297 -10.57 7.68 -3.95
C HIS A 297 -10.91 8.00 -5.39
N ASP A 298 -10.38 7.21 -6.29
CA ASP A 298 -10.57 7.34 -7.74
C ASP A 298 -10.26 6.02 -8.46
N ILE A 299 -10.62 5.99 -9.74
CA ILE A 299 -10.33 4.88 -10.65
C ILE A 299 -9.69 5.46 -11.91
N ARG A 300 -8.71 4.76 -12.45
CA ARG A 300 -8.13 5.02 -13.77
C ARG A 300 -8.42 3.85 -14.69
N VAL A 301 -9.02 4.12 -15.84
CA VAL A 301 -9.29 3.12 -16.87
C VAL A 301 -8.52 3.50 -18.13
N VAL A 302 -7.48 2.74 -18.44
CA VAL A 302 -6.65 2.92 -19.62
C VAL A 302 -6.96 1.85 -20.65
N ARG A 303 -7.23 2.28 -21.88
CA ARG A 303 -7.47 1.40 -23.02
C ARG A 303 -6.25 1.37 -23.93
N LEU A 304 -5.72 0.17 -24.16
CA LEU A 304 -4.55 -0.08 -25.00
C LEU A 304 -4.94 -0.81 -26.30
N PRO A 305 -4.17 -0.66 -27.38
CA PRO A 305 -4.26 -1.56 -28.52
C PRO A 305 -3.94 -2.99 -28.09
N ARG A 306 -4.45 -3.98 -28.79
CA ARG A 306 -4.32 -5.39 -28.45
C ARG A 306 -4.14 -6.26 -29.68
N HIS A 307 -3.63 -7.47 -29.49
CA HIS A 307 -3.73 -8.52 -30.48
C HIS A 307 -5.21 -8.93 -30.68
N GLY A 308 -5.64 -9.16 -31.92
CA GLY A 308 -7.04 -9.46 -32.23
C GLY A 308 -7.64 -10.66 -31.49
N ALA A 309 -6.81 -11.66 -31.18
CA ALA A 309 -7.22 -12.89 -30.49
C ALA A 309 -7.11 -12.81 -28.94
N SER A 310 -6.61 -11.71 -28.38
CA SER A 310 -6.37 -11.55 -26.95
C SER A 310 -6.97 -10.23 -26.44
N CYS A 311 -7.53 -10.23 -25.24
CA CYS A 311 -8.00 -9.02 -24.56
C CYS A 311 -7.62 -9.09 -23.08
N PRO A 312 -6.35 -8.87 -22.74
CA PRO A 312 -5.96 -8.86 -21.35
C PRO A 312 -6.65 -7.71 -20.60
N VAL A 313 -7.05 -7.97 -19.36
CA VAL A 313 -7.59 -6.99 -18.42
C VAL A 313 -6.74 -7.00 -17.18
N GLY A 314 -6.04 -5.92 -16.95
CA GLY A 314 -5.21 -5.72 -15.75
C GLY A 314 -5.97 -4.94 -14.68
N LEU A 315 -5.78 -5.32 -13.42
CA LEU A 315 -6.32 -4.63 -12.25
C LEU A 315 -5.23 -4.50 -11.19
N GLY A 316 -5.06 -3.31 -10.64
CA GLY A 316 -4.14 -3.07 -9.54
C GLY A 316 -4.53 -1.86 -8.72
N VAL A 317 -3.83 -1.67 -7.59
CA VAL A 317 -4.13 -0.58 -6.66
C VAL A 317 -2.87 0.13 -6.18
N SER A 318 -3.02 1.42 -5.86
CA SER A 318 -2.24 2.10 -4.84
C SER A 318 -3.11 2.26 -3.59
N CYS A 319 -2.52 2.06 -2.41
CA CYS A 319 -3.26 2.08 -1.15
C CYS A 319 -3.33 3.49 -0.53
N SER A 320 -3.91 3.58 0.66
CA SER A 320 -3.98 4.83 1.45
C SER A 320 -2.62 5.46 1.77
N ALA A 321 -1.52 4.72 1.64
CA ALA A 321 -0.16 5.25 1.63
C ALA A 321 0.35 5.32 0.17
N ASP A 322 -0.19 6.26 -0.59
CA ASP A 322 0.11 6.43 -2.02
C ASP A 322 1.48 7.09 -2.22
N ARG A 323 2.53 6.27 -2.21
CA ARG A 323 3.93 6.68 -2.16
C ARG A 323 4.59 6.59 -3.53
N ASN A 324 4.54 7.68 -4.26
CA ASN A 324 5.25 7.81 -5.52
C ASN A 324 5.63 9.28 -5.76
N ILE A 325 6.71 9.50 -6.50
CA ILE A 325 7.29 10.83 -6.72
C ILE A 325 7.98 10.87 -8.08
N LYS A 326 7.84 11.98 -8.76
CA LYS A 326 8.53 12.27 -10.02
C LYS A 326 9.85 12.99 -9.76
N CYS A 327 10.85 12.68 -10.56
CA CYS A 327 12.11 13.41 -10.61
C CYS A 327 12.50 13.66 -12.06
N LYS A 328 13.32 14.67 -12.30
CA LYS A 328 13.90 14.92 -13.62
C LYS A 328 15.28 15.53 -13.52
N ILE A 329 16.08 15.25 -14.53
CA ILE A 329 17.40 15.82 -14.72
C ILE A 329 17.42 16.50 -16.09
N ASN A 330 17.79 17.77 -16.12
CA ASN A 330 17.96 18.55 -17.32
C ASN A 330 19.18 19.45 -17.21
N LYS A 331 19.42 20.29 -18.20
CA LYS A 331 20.58 21.22 -18.23
C LYS A 331 20.63 22.20 -17.07
N ASP A 332 19.49 22.47 -16.43
CA ASP A 332 19.37 23.45 -15.35
C ASP A 332 19.56 22.82 -13.95
N GLY A 333 19.64 21.46 -13.86
CA GLY A 333 19.89 20.75 -12.63
C GLY A 333 19.08 19.47 -12.45
N ILE A 334 19.06 19.01 -11.20
CA ILE A 334 18.34 17.83 -10.72
C ILE A 334 17.14 18.30 -9.91
N TRP A 335 15.95 17.82 -10.28
CA TRP A 335 14.68 18.29 -9.74
C TRP A 335 13.88 17.15 -9.16
N ILE A 336 13.18 17.41 -8.06
CA ILE A 336 12.30 16.45 -7.40
C ILE A 336 10.91 17.08 -7.24
N GLU A 337 9.84 16.29 -7.44
CA GLU A 337 8.46 16.69 -7.21
C GLU A 337 8.28 17.18 -5.76
N LYS A 338 7.58 18.30 -5.59
CA LYS A 338 7.26 18.84 -4.29
C LYS A 338 6.03 18.12 -3.72
N LEU A 339 6.25 17.33 -2.68
CA LEU A 339 5.19 16.68 -1.91
C LEU A 339 4.63 17.60 -0.81
N ASP A 340 3.54 17.17 -0.16
CA ASP A 340 2.85 17.97 0.86
C ASP A 340 3.61 17.94 2.19
N ASP A 341 4.17 19.08 2.58
CA ASP A 341 4.89 19.28 3.84
C ASP A 341 4.00 19.81 4.98
N ASN A 342 2.71 20.04 4.71
CA ASN A 342 1.75 20.55 5.70
C ASN A 342 0.37 19.89 5.58
N PRO A 343 0.27 18.56 5.68
CA PRO A 343 -0.99 17.83 5.55
C PRO A 343 -2.00 18.18 6.66
N GLY A 344 -1.52 18.56 7.85
CA GLY A 344 -2.35 19.00 8.96
C GLY A 344 -3.23 20.21 8.63
N SER A 345 -2.82 21.06 7.68
CA SER A 345 -3.63 22.22 7.23
C SER A 345 -4.97 21.83 6.59
N LEU A 346 -5.10 20.58 6.14
CA LEU A 346 -6.31 20.06 5.52
C LEU A 346 -7.36 19.56 6.52
N ILE A 347 -6.98 19.36 7.79
CA ILE A 347 -7.89 18.91 8.84
C ILE A 347 -8.84 20.07 9.19
N PRO A 348 -10.17 19.90 9.02
CA PRO A 348 -11.13 20.93 9.40
C PRO A 348 -11.08 21.24 10.91
N GLU A 349 -11.37 22.49 11.29
CA GLU A 349 -11.23 22.97 12.67
C GLU A 349 -12.06 22.17 13.67
N GLU A 350 -13.26 21.75 13.28
CA GLU A 350 -14.13 20.90 14.11
C GLU A 350 -13.48 19.58 14.51
N TYR A 351 -12.61 19.02 13.64
CA TYR A 351 -11.87 17.77 13.92
C TYR A 351 -10.56 18.00 14.67
N ARG A 352 -10.06 19.22 14.76
CA ARG A 352 -8.87 19.55 15.56
C ARG A 352 -9.17 19.56 17.05
N GLN A 353 -10.35 20.02 17.43
CA GLN A 353 -10.81 20.17 18.82
C GLN A 353 -11.60 18.95 19.30
N ALA A 354 -12.21 18.20 18.39
CA ALA A 354 -12.93 16.98 18.74
C ALA A 354 -11.93 15.87 19.15
N GLY A 355 -12.20 15.24 20.29
CA GLY A 355 -11.56 13.98 20.65
C GLY A 355 -11.84 12.91 19.57
N GLU A 356 -11.25 11.72 19.71
CA GLU A 356 -11.38 10.63 18.73
C GLU A 356 -12.81 10.03 18.62
N GLY A 357 -13.80 10.64 19.27
CA GLY A 357 -15.20 10.19 19.36
C GLY A 357 -15.37 9.00 20.33
N GLU A 358 -16.59 8.52 20.50
CA GLU A 358 -16.87 7.44 21.43
C GLU A 358 -16.28 6.11 20.96
N ALA A 359 -15.45 5.50 21.81
CA ALA A 359 -14.94 4.14 21.66
C ALA A 359 -15.08 3.38 22.96
N VAL A 360 -15.36 2.08 22.88
CA VAL A 360 -15.45 1.24 24.07
C VAL A 360 -14.04 0.95 24.59
N LYS A 361 -13.76 1.37 25.83
CA LYS A 361 -12.47 1.10 26.48
C LYS A 361 -12.38 -0.34 26.94
N ILE A 362 -11.35 -1.04 26.53
CA ILE A 362 -11.05 -2.42 26.92
C ILE A 362 -9.69 -2.43 27.64
N ASP A 363 -9.70 -2.89 28.88
CA ASP A 363 -8.50 -3.12 29.68
C ASP A 363 -7.97 -4.54 29.42
N LEU A 364 -6.83 -4.62 28.74
CA LEU A 364 -6.16 -5.86 28.35
C LEU A 364 -5.28 -6.45 29.46
N ASN A 365 -5.16 -5.81 30.62
CA ASN A 365 -4.42 -6.31 31.77
C ASN A 365 -5.27 -7.22 32.66
N ARG A 366 -6.58 -7.35 32.34
CA ARG A 366 -7.48 -8.29 32.99
C ARG A 366 -7.22 -9.73 32.51
N PRO A 367 -7.64 -10.76 33.28
CA PRO A 367 -7.61 -12.13 32.80
C PRO A 367 -8.36 -12.32 31.49
N MET A 368 -7.82 -13.13 30.58
CA MET A 368 -8.38 -13.33 29.21
C MET A 368 -9.89 -13.68 29.23
N PRO A 369 -10.41 -14.56 30.13
CA PRO A 369 -11.85 -14.84 30.18
C PRO A 369 -12.72 -13.60 30.47
N GLU A 370 -12.21 -12.65 31.24
CA GLU A 370 -12.93 -11.41 31.55
C GLU A 370 -12.93 -10.45 30.37
N ILE A 371 -11.81 -10.38 29.62
CA ILE A 371 -11.72 -9.58 28.40
C ILE A 371 -12.67 -10.11 27.32
N LEU A 372 -12.72 -11.44 27.15
CA LEU A 372 -13.64 -12.08 26.20
C LEU A 372 -15.10 -11.82 26.57
N ALA A 373 -15.45 -11.93 27.88
CA ALA A 373 -16.80 -11.63 28.39
C ALA A 373 -17.17 -10.15 28.20
N GLU A 374 -16.21 -9.24 28.26
CA GLU A 374 -16.45 -7.82 27.95
C GLU A 374 -16.73 -7.62 26.48
N LEU A 375 -15.90 -8.18 25.58
CA LEU A 375 -16.07 -8.08 24.12
C LEU A 375 -17.39 -8.69 23.64
N ASP A 376 -17.88 -9.76 24.29
CA ASP A 376 -19.14 -10.44 23.95
C ASP A 376 -20.38 -9.54 24.05
N LYS A 377 -20.28 -8.40 24.74
CA LYS A 377 -21.38 -7.44 24.91
C LYS A 377 -21.60 -6.57 23.66
N TYR A 378 -20.62 -6.52 22.75
CA TYR A 378 -20.62 -5.58 21.66
C TYR A 378 -20.70 -6.29 20.30
N PRO A 379 -21.47 -5.74 19.34
CA PRO A 379 -21.60 -6.32 18.01
C PRO A 379 -20.33 -6.04 17.14
N VAL A 380 -20.24 -6.74 16.02
CA VAL A 380 -19.26 -6.42 14.97
C VAL A 380 -19.40 -4.95 14.52
N SER A 381 -18.33 -4.35 14.03
CA SER A 381 -18.14 -2.93 13.70
C SER A 381 -18.04 -1.99 14.91
N THR A 382 -18.17 -2.48 16.15
CA THR A 382 -17.94 -1.64 17.34
C THR A 382 -16.49 -1.18 17.38
N ARG A 383 -16.29 0.14 17.57
CA ARG A 383 -14.97 0.73 17.76
C ARG A 383 -14.51 0.59 19.20
N LEU A 384 -13.28 0.15 19.36
CA LEU A 384 -12.63 -0.12 20.65
C LEU A 384 -11.41 0.79 20.86
N SER A 385 -11.13 1.09 22.12
CA SER A 385 -9.89 1.71 22.61
C SER A 385 -9.22 0.70 23.55
N LEU A 386 -8.14 0.07 23.08
CA LEU A 386 -7.44 -0.98 23.81
C LEU A 386 -6.34 -0.39 24.69
N ASN A 387 -6.24 -0.85 25.93
CA ASN A 387 -5.26 -0.40 26.91
C ASN A 387 -4.60 -1.59 27.61
N GLY A 388 -3.28 -1.68 27.61
CA GLY A 388 -2.51 -2.74 28.25
C GLY A 388 -1.57 -3.51 27.33
N THR A 389 -1.30 -4.77 27.67
CA THR A 389 -0.30 -5.60 27.00
C THR A 389 -0.85 -6.28 25.75
N ILE A 390 -0.09 -6.23 24.65
CA ILE A 390 -0.34 -6.98 23.41
C ILE A 390 0.94 -7.69 22.99
N ILE A 391 0.83 -8.94 22.55
CA ILE A 391 1.93 -9.69 21.90
C ILE A 391 1.90 -9.40 20.41
N VAL A 392 3.07 -9.13 19.84
CA VAL A 392 3.24 -8.88 18.40
C VAL A 392 3.97 -10.06 17.79
N GLY A 393 3.40 -10.63 16.73
CA GLY A 393 4.00 -11.75 15.99
C GLY A 393 3.26 -11.99 14.69
N ARG A 394 4.00 -12.36 13.64
CA ARG A 394 3.43 -12.61 12.32
C ARG A 394 3.98 -13.90 11.71
N ASP A 395 4.14 -13.99 10.41
CA ASP A 395 4.36 -15.20 9.63
C ASP A 395 5.39 -16.17 10.23
N ILE A 396 6.65 -15.74 10.41
CA ILE A 396 7.72 -16.64 10.91
C ILE A 396 7.50 -16.95 12.39
N ALA A 397 7.02 -16.00 13.18
CA ALA A 397 6.68 -16.25 14.58
C ALA A 397 5.61 -17.33 14.73
N HIS A 398 4.54 -17.29 13.92
CA HIS A 398 3.50 -18.34 13.92
C HIS A 398 4.05 -19.70 13.51
N ALA A 399 4.90 -19.73 12.47
CA ALA A 399 5.57 -20.98 12.05
C ALA A 399 6.43 -21.57 13.17
N LYS A 400 7.22 -20.74 13.88
CA LYS A 400 8.04 -21.17 15.02
C LYS A 400 7.21 -21.72 16.19
N ILE A 401 6.08 -21.07 16.49
CA ILE A 401 5.16 -21.56 17.53
C ILE A 401 4.57 -22.90 17.10
N LYS A 402 4.17 -23.06 15.84
CA LYS A 402 3.68 -24.33 15.32
C LYS A 402 4.75 -25.44 15.39
N GLU A 403 6.00 -25.17 15.03
CA GLU A 403 7.11 -26.11 15.18
C GLU A 403 7.26 -26.62 16.62
N ARG A 404 7.10 -25.73 17.64
CA ARG A 404 7.11 -26.10 19.06
C ARG A 404 5.95 -27.05 19.41
N LEU A 405 4.74 -26.74 18.94
CA LEU A 405 3.56 -27.57 19.17
C LEU A 405 3.71 -28.94 18.50
N ASP A 406 4.22 -29.00 17.28
CA ASP A 406 4.50 -30.24 16.56
C ASP A 406 5.56 -31.10 17.28
N ALA A 407 6.49 -30.46 18.01
CA ALA A 407 7.47 -31.13 18.86
C ALA A 407 6.92 -31.52 20.26
N GLY A 408 5.62 -31.37 20.50
CA GLY A 408 4.95 -31.73 21.76
C GLY A 408 5.18 -30.73 22.91
N GLN A 409 5.71 -29.54 22.63
CA GLN A 409 5.85 -28.48 23.61
C GLN A 409 4.51 -27.73 23.77
N PRO A 410 4.21 -27.17 24.96
CA PRO A 410 2.99 -26.43 25.17
C PRO A 410 3.00 -25.07 24.43
N LEU A 411 1.80 -24.55 24.15
CA LEU A 411 1.64 -23.20 23.64
C LEU A 411 2.21 -22.18 24.67
N PRO A 412 2.98 -21.18 24.24
CA PRO A 412 3.54 -20.16 25.13
C PRO A 412 2.45 -19.44 25.95
N GLU A 413 2.70 -19.22 27.25
CA GLU A 413 1.75 -18.58 28.16
C GLU A 413 1.39 -17.14 27.75
N TYR A 414 2.31 -16.41 27.13
CA TYR A 414 2.01 -15.06 26.67
C TYR A 414 0.93 -15.04 25.57
N LEU A 415 0.78 -16.10 24.77
CA LEU A 415 -0.30 -16.21 23.78
C LEU A 415 -1.64 -16.59 24.39
N LYS A 416 -1.65 -17.20 25.58
CA LYS A 416 -2.89 -17.49 26.33
C LYS A 416 -3.38 -16.28 27.09
N ASN A 417 -2.44 -15.46 27.59
CA ASN A 417 -2.74 -14.37 28.52
C ASN A 417 -2.99 -13.02 27.81
N HIS A 418 -2.53 -12.85 26.58
CA HIS A 418 -2.61 -11.56 25.88
C HIS A 418 -3.13 -11.70 24.44
N PRO A 419 -3.78 -10.64 23.90
CA PRO A 419 -4.08 -10.56 22.47
C PRO A 419 -2.81 -10.66 21.62
N ILE A 420 -2.95 -11.14 20.38
CA ILE A 420 -1.86 -11.17 19.42
C ILE A 420 -2.11 -10.19 18.27
N TYR A 421 -1.16 -9.31 18.02
CA TYR A 421 -1.16 -8.33 16.93
C TYR A 421 -0.26 -8.79 15.81
N TYR A 422 -0.83 -9.00 14.64
CA TYR A 422 -0.07 -9.38 13.44
C TYR A 422 0.59 -8.13 12.86
N ALA A 423 1.80 -7.88 13.27
CA ALA A 423 2.56 -6.70 12.89
C ALA A 423 4.07 -6.97 12.90
N GLY A 424 4.83 -6.05 12.34
CA GLY A 424 6.29 -6.04 12.40
C GLY A 424 6.78 -4.59 12.26
N PRO A 425 7.51 -4.06 13.24
CA PRO A 425 7.90 -2.67 13.29
C PRO A 425 8.93 -2.31 12.20
N ALA A 426 8.94 -1.06 11.78
CA ALA A 426 10.09 -0.42 11.16
C ALA A 426 11.18 -0.16 12.20
N LYS A 427 12.37 0.31 11.79
CA LYS A 427 13.44 0.66 12.74
C LYS A 427 12.96 1.72 13.71
N THR A 428 13.36 1.58 14.97
CA THR A 428 13.01 2.53 16.04
C THR A 428 13.91 3.75 15.98
N PRO A 429 13.35 4.96 15.81
CA PRO A 429 14.12 6.19 15.91
C PRO A 429 14.69 6.40 17.33
N ALA A 430 15.83 7.09 17.43
CA ALA A 430 16.41 7.42 18.72
C ALA A 430 15.44 8.21 19.60
N GLY A 431 15.28 7.78 20.85
CA GLY A 431 14.39 8.43 21.83
C GLY A 431 12.89 8.11 21.69
N MET A 432 12.50 7.24 20.75
CA MET A 432 11.12 6.77 20.63
C MET A 432 10.93 5.37 21.21
N ALA A 433 9.70 5.03 21.58
CA ALA A 433 9.36 3.72 22.10
C ALA A 433 9.48 2.62 21.03
N CYS A 434 9.00 2.89 19.81
CA CYS A 434 9.11 1.96 18.69
C CYS A 434 9.16 2.71 17.34
N GLY A 435 9.53 2.01 16.27
CA GLY A 435 9.37 2.47 14.90
C GLY A 435 7.92 2.36 14.42
N SER A 436 7.62 2.93 13.26
CA SER A 436 6.29 2.83 12.65
C SER A 436 5.80 1.38 12.66
N MET A 437 4.62 1.15 13.26
CA MET A 437 4.05 -0.19 13.42
C MET A 437 2.56 -0.15 13.08
N GLY A 438 2.16 -0.91 12.09
CA GLY A 438 0.78 -1.10 11.69
C GLY A 438 0.49 -2.56 11.37
N PRO A 439 -0.79 -2.92 11.16
CA PRO A 439 -1.20 -4.29 10.97
C PRO A 439 -0.71 -4.86 9.64
N THR A 440 -0.37 -6.16 9.65
CA THR A 440 -0.17 -6.94 8.42
C THR A 440 -1.47 -7.64 8.00
N THR A 441 -1.50 -8.19 6.79
CA THR A 441 -2.64 -8.93 6.25
C THR A 441 -2.92 -10.18 7.09
N ALA A 442 -4.13 -10.28 7.62
CA ALA A 442 -4.53 -11.33 8.54
C ALA A 442 -4.57 -12.72 7.93
N GLY A 443 -5.06 -12.85 6.68
CA GLY A 443 -5.31 -14.12 6.02
C GLY A 443 -4.09 -15.05 5.92
N ARG A 444 -2.87 -14.50 6.00
CA ARG A 444 -1.64 -15.30 5.99
C ARG A 444 -1.48 -16.20 7.21
N MET A 445 -2.13 -15.86 8.33
CA MET A 445 -2.09 -16.61 9.58
C MET A 445 -3.33 -17.48 9.81
N ASP A 446 -4.27 -17.53 8.88
CA ASP A 446 -5.55 -18.23 9.04
C ASP A 446 -5.38 -19.72 9.40
N SER A 447 -4.41 -20.39 8.81
CA SER A 447 -4.14 -21.81 9.04
C SER A 447 -3.68 -22.15 10.47
N TYR A 448 -3.25 -21.17 11.26
CA TYR A 448 -2.80 -21.38 12.64
C TYR A 448 -3.92 -21.19 13.67
N VAL A 449 -5.01 -20.53 13.30
CA VAL A 449 -6.01 -20.03 14.27
C VAL A 449 -6.71 -21.16 15.02
N ASP A 450 -7.24 -22.17 14.30
CA ASP A 450 -7.93 -23.31 14.95
C ASP A 450 -7.01 -24.03 15.93
N LEU A 451 -5.75 -24.28 15.53
CA LEU A 451 -4.75 -24.94 16.37
C LEU A 451 -4.45 -24.14 17.65
N PHE A 452 -4.22 -22.82 17.52
CA PHE A 452 -3.86 -22.01 18.68
C PHE A 452 -5.04 -21.81 19.63
N GLN A 453 -6.24 -21.51 19.09
CA GLN A 453 -7.44 -21.35 19.90
C GLN A 453 -7.89 -22.64 20.59
N SER A 454 -7.67 -23.81 19.96
CA SER A 454 -7.95 -25.10 20.60
C SER A 454 -7.13 -25.35 21.86
N GLN A 455 -6.00 -24.64 22.03
CA GLN A 455 -5.13 -24.69 23.20
C GLN A 455 -5.27 -23.45 24.11
N GLY A 456 -6.29 -22.64 23.88
CA GLY A 456 -6.61 -21.46 24.68
C GLY A 456 -5.70 -20.25 24.40
N GLY A 457 -4.97 -20.20 23.28
CA GLY A 457 -4.15 -19.04 22.92
C GLY A 457 -4.57 -18.37 21.63
N GLY A 458 -4.12 -17.13 21.41
CA GLY A 458 -4.54 -16.35 20.27
C GLY A 458 -6.05 -16.08 20.24
N MET A 459 -6.67 -16.01 21.39
CA MET A 459 -8.12 -15.84 21.52
C MET A 459 -8.60 -14.48 21.00
N ILE A 460 -7.76 -13.47 21.04
CA ILE A 460 -8.00 -12.15 20.47
C ILE A 460 -6.88 -11.86 19.49
N MET A 461 -7.24 -11.70 18.22
CA MET A 461 -6.31 -11.43 17.13
C MET A 461 -6.54 -10.01 16.60
N LEU A 462 -5.46 -9.23 16.39
CA LEU A 462 -5.51 -7.91 15.78
C LEU A 462 -4.73 -7.96 14.46
N ALA A 463 -5.34 -7.49 13.37
CA ALA A 463 -4.69 -7.41 12.06
C ALA A 463 -5.52 -6.56 11.10
N LYS A 464 -5.27 -6.64 9.79
CA LYS A 464 -6.09 -6.00 8.76
C LYS A 464 -6.57 -7.00 7.70
N GLY A 465 -7.69 -6.67 7.07
CA GLY A 465 -8.26 -7.43 5.96
C GLY A 465 -9.26 -8.51 6.41
N ASN A 466 -9.93 -9.07 5.43
CA ASN A 466 -10.87 -10.17 5.62
C ASN A 466 -10.15 -11.48 5.98
N ARG A 467 -10.86 -12.39 6.62
CA ARG A 467 -10.39 -13.72 7.00
C ARG A 467 -11.17 -14.81 6.26
N SER A 468 -10.60 -16.02 6.22
CA SER A 468 -11.29 -17.21 5.70
C SER A 468 -12.40 -17.68 6.67
N GLN A 469 -13.32 -18.53 6.15
CA GLN A 469 -14.40 -19.10 6.94
C GLN A 469 -13.89 -19.87 8.17
N GLN A 470 -12.77 -20.59 8.03
CA GLN A 470 -12.16 -21.35 9.13
C GLN A 470 -11.86 -20.50 10.37
N VAL A 471 -11.56 -19.20 10.20
CA VAL A 471 -11.31 -18.29 11.32
C VAL A 471 -12.62 -17.93 12.01
N THR A 472 -13.67 -17.63 11.25
CA THR A 472 -15.01 -17.39 11.81
C THR A 472 -15.50 -18.62 12.59
N ASP A 473 -15.31 -19.82 12.04
CA ASP A 473 -15.70 -21.09 12.68
C ASP A 473 -14.90 -21.35 13.96
N ALA A 474 -13.58 -21.08 13.95
CA ALA A 474 -12.73 -21.20 15.13
C ALA A 474 -13.14 -20.21 16.22
N CYS A 475 -13.38 -18.94 15.89
CA CYS A 475 -13.86 -17.94 16.84
C CYS A 475 -15.18 -18.38 17.48
N GLN A 476 -16.12 -18.89 16.69
CA GLN A 476 -17.40 -19.41 17.20
C GLN A 476 -17.21 -20.64 18.09
N LYS A 477 -16.34 -21.55 17.70
CA LYS A 477 -16.11 -22.82 18.40
C LYS A 477 -15.40 -22.64 19.75
N TYR A 478 -14.42 -21.74 19.80
CA TYR A 478 -13.54 -21.58 20.96
C TYR A 478 -13.80 -20.29 21.75
N GLY A 479 -14.68 -19.42 21.28
CA GLY A 479 -15.00 -18.16 21.95
C GLY A 479 -14.04 -17.01 21.64
N GLY A 480 -13.32 -17.07 20.51
CA GLY A 480 -12.34 -16.06 20.13
C GLY A 480 -12.92 -14.86 19.39
N PHE A 481 -12.06 -13.85 19.15
CA PHE A 481 -12.39 -12.63 18.42
C PHE A 481 -11.30 -12.26 17.41
N TYR A 482 -11.71 -11.72 16.28
CA TYR A 482 -10.81 -11.02 15.37
C TYR A 482 -11.14 -9.53 15.37
N LEU A 483 -10.15 -8.72 15.73
CA LEU A 483 -10.23 -7.27 15.74
C LEU A 483 -9.46 -6.68 14.56
N GLY A 484 -10.07 -5.72 13.89
CA GLY A 484 -9.41 -4.96 12.82
C GLY A 484 -8.63 -3.79 13.40
N SER A 485 -7.36 -3.68 13.03
CA SER A 485 -6.56 -2.47 13.24
C SER A 485 -6.49 -1.68 11.93
N ILE A 486 -6.47 -0.34 12.00
CA ILE A 486 -6.42 0.50 10.79
C ILE A 486 -5.11 0.26 10.05
N GLY A 487 -5.22 -0.16 8.78
CA GLY A 487 -4.07 -0.32 7.90
C GLY A 487 -3.69 1.01 7.26
N GLY A 488 -2.40 1.35 7.28
CA GLY A 488 -1.85 2.58 6.71
C GLY A 488 -1.21 3.51 7.74
N PRO A 489 -1.87 3.92 8.83
CA PRO A 489 -1.37 4.97 9.72
C PRO A 489 -0.41 4.43 10.80
N ALA A 490 0.75 3.93 10.38
CA ALA A 490 1.71 3.28 11.27
C ALA A 490 2.53 4.26 12.13
N ALA A 491 2.76 5.47 11.63
CA ALA A 491 3.53 6.49 12.35
C ALA A 491 2.77 7.00 13.59
N ILE A 492 1.49 7.31 13.44
CA ILE A 492 0.69 7.80 14.56
C ILE A 492 0.45 6.72 15.63
N LEU A 493 0.26 5.45 15.22
CA LEU A 493 0.14 4.35 16.17
C LEU A 493 1.41 4.20 17.01
N ALA A 494 2.58 4.27 16.38
CA ALA A 494 3.86 4.21 17.06
C ALA A 494 4.08 5.41 18.01
N GLN A 495 3.73 6.62 17.58
CA GLN A 495 3.95 7.83 18.36
C GLN A 495 2.98 7.95 19.54
N ASN A 496 1.69 7.68 19.32
CA ASN A 496 0.63 8.02 20.28
C ASN A 496 0.19 6.84 21.14
N ASN A 497 0.14 5.63 20.56
CA ASN A 497 -0.53 4.50 21.19
C ASN A 497 0.42 3.45 21.75
N ILE A 498 1.62 3.28 21.20
CA ILE A 498 2.60 2.30 21.69
C ILE A 498 3.54 2.98 22.66
N LYS A 499 3.51 2.56 23.94
CA LYS A 499 4.30 3.18 25.01
C LYS A 499 5.63 2.52 25.26
N SER A 500 5.71 1.20 25.03
CA SER A 500 6.97 0.45 25.10
C SER A 500 6.94 -0.76 24.17
N ILE A 501 8.12 -1.28 23.85
CA ILE A 501 8.33 -2.50 23.09
C ILE A 501 9.48 -3.29 23.68
N GLU A 502 9.30 -4.60 23.84
CA GLU A 502 10.29 -5.54 24.35
C GLU A 502 10.31 -6.78 23.47
N CYS A 503 11.51 -7.28 23.10
CA CYS A 503 11.63 -8.55 22.38
C CYS A 503 11.47 -9.71 23.36
N VAL A 504 10.50 -10.59 23.10
CA VAL A 504 10.22 -11.77 23.95
C VAL A 504 10.99 -12.99 23.48
N GLU A 505 10.93 -13.28 22.17
CA GLU A 505 11.59 -14.45 21.58
C GLU A 505 12.05 -14.15 20.15
N TYR A 506 13.07 -14.87 19.69
CA TYR A 506 13.62 -14.85 18.33
C TYR A 506 14.18 -13.50 17.87
N PRO A 507 15.04 -12.81 18.67
CA PRO A 507 15.56 -11.50 18.31
C PRO A 507 16.32 -11.49 16.96
N GLU A 508 16.88 -12.61 16.55
CA GLU A 508 17.56 -12.79 15.26
C GLU A 508 16.64 -12.59 14.05
N LEU A 509 15.33 -12.76 14.22
CA LEU A 509 14.33 -12.58 13.18
C LEU A 509 13.96 -11.10 12.93
N GLY A 510 14.47 -10.17 13.73
CA GLY A 510 14.21 -8.73 13.57
C GLY A 510 12.71 -8.42 13.59
N MET A 511 12.15 -7.88 12.50
CA MET A 511 10.72 -7.54 12.42
C MET A 511 9.78 -8.75 12.51
N GLU A 512 10.29 -9.97 12.34
CA GLU A 512 9.53 -11.23 12.49
C GLU A 512 9.69 -11.87 13.88
N ALA A 513 10.45 -11.23 14.79
CA ALA A 513 10.56 -11.64 16.18
C ALA A 513 9.22 -11.56 16.90
N ILE A 514 9.13 -12.17 18.06
CA ILE A 514 7.99 -12.01 18.97
C ILE A 514 8.29 -10.84 19.89
N TRP A 515 7.41 -9.84 19.87
CA TRP A 515 7.50 -8.66 20.69
C TRP A 515 6.35 -8.59 21.69
N LYS A 516 6.58 -7.90 22.78
CA LYS A 516 5.55 -7.45 23.73
C LYS A 516 5.50 -5.93 23.67
N ILE A 517 4.30 -5.37 23.51
CA ILE A 517 4.07 -3.92 23.52
C ILE A 517 3.06 -3.57 24.62
N GLU A 518 3.26 -2.41 25.22
CA GLU A 518 2.25 -1.76 26.05
C GLU A 518 1.58 -0.66 25.24
N VAL A 519 0.24 -0.68 25.24
CA VAL A 519 -0.55 0.27 24.47
C VAL A 519 -1.51 1.08 25.34
N GLU A 520 -1.78 2.30 24.90
CA GLU A 520 -2.77 3.20 25.46
C GLU A 520 -3.64 3.77 24.34
N ASP A 521 -4.96 3.71 24.54
CA ASP A 521 -5.99 4.14 23.58
C ASP A 521 -5.76 3.61 22.14
N PHE A 522 -5.31 2.35 22.03
CA PHE A 522 -5.01 1.74 20.74
C PHE A 522 -6.31 1.42 19.98
N PRO A 523 -6.53 1.98 18.77
CA PRO A 523 -7.79 1.85 18.06
C PRO A 523 -7.96 0.46 17.43
N ALA A 524 -9.11 -0.15 17.63
CA ALA A 524 -9.48 -1.41 16.99
C ALA A 524 -10.99 -1.47 16.70
N PHE A 525 -11.42 -2.45 15.90
CA PHE A 525 -12.81 -2.70 15.53
C PHE A 525 -13.12 -4.20 15.63
N ILE A 526 -14.25 -4.58 16.19
CA ILE A 526 -14.68 -5.99 16.18
C ILE A 526 -15.07 -6.37 14.75
N LEU A 527 -14.37 -7.32 14.15
CA LEU A 527 -14.63 -7.78 12.77
C LEU A 527 -15.21 -9.20 12.74
N VAL A 528 -14.76 -10.09 13.63
CA VAL A 528 -15.36 -11.41 13.82
C VAL A 528 -15.54 -11.62 15.32
N ASP A 529 -16.73 -12.04 15.72
CA ASP A 529 -17.06 -12.31 17.11
C ASP A 529 -17.16 -13.82 17.44
N ASN A 530 -17.32 -14.12 18.73
CA ASN A 530 -17.46 -15.47 19.25
C ASN A 530 -18.83 -16.13 18.93
N LYS A 531 -19.74 -15.40 18.28
CA LYS A 531 -21.06 -15.90 17.83
C LYS A 531 -21.06 -16.32 16.37
N GLY A 532 -19.91 -16.13 15.68
CA GLY A 532 -19.76 -16.41 14.25
C GLY A 532 -20.25 -15.28 13.34
N ASN A 533 -20.47 -14.07 13.91
CA ASN A 533 -20.73 -12.90 13.08
C ASN A 533 -19.43 -12.42 12.46
N ASP A 534 -19.49 -12.11 11.16
CA ASP A 534 -18.35 -11.63 10.37
C ASP A 534 -18.77 -10.36 9.64
N PHE A 535 -18.11 -9.26 9.93
CA PHE A 535 -18.35 -7.94 9.35
C PHE A 535 -18.41 -8.00 7.81
N PHE A 536 -17.45 -8.70 7.20
CA PHE A 536 -17.35 -8.76 5.73
C PHE A 536 -18.50 -9.53 5.06
N LYS A 537 -19.15 -10.44 5.80
CA LYS A 537 -20.30 -11.22 5.31
C LYS A 537 -21.63 -10.52 5.52
N GLN A 538 -21.68 -9.55 6.42
CA GLN A 538 -22.89 -8.77 6.71
C GLN A 538 -23.08 -7.58 5.75
N LEU A 539 -22.11 -7.30 4.89
CA LEU A 539 -22.21 -6.21 3.92
C LEU A 539 -23.27 -6.49 2.85
N PRO A 540 -24.02 -5.46 2.38
CA PRO A 540 -25.16 -5.62 1.47
C PRO A 540 -24.88 -6.36 0.16
N ASN A 541 -23.63 -6.49 -0.22
CA ASN A 541 -23.17 -7.12 -1.45
C ASN A 541 -22.06 -8.17 -1.20
N ALA A 542 -22.07 -8.81 -0.04
CA ALA A 542 -21.16 -9.88 0.31
C ALA A 542 -21.44 -11.14 -0.53
N THR A 543 -21.02 -11.14 -1.78
CA THR A 543 -20.79 -12.40 -2.49
C THR A 543 -19.44 -12.92 -2.01
N GLY A 544 -19.43 -14.12 -1.46
CA GLY A 544 -18.28 -14.71 -0.78
C GLY A 544 -16.96 -14.43 -1.49
N CYS A 545 -16.03 -13.81 -0.79
CA CYS A 545 -14.64 -13.73 -1.20
C CYS A 545 -14.07 -15.16 -1.18
N ALA A 546 -14.25 -15.88 -2.27
CA ALA A 546 -13.47 -17.08 -2.52
C ALA A 546 -12.02 -16.63 -2.80
N HIS A 547 -11.07 -17.23 -2.10
CA HIS A 547 -9.63 -17.01 -2.24
C HIS A 547 -9.11 -17.31 -3.64
#